data_7c779cf71ec59d99fefe563b056c5ce6
#
_entry.id   7c779cf71ec59d99fefe563b056c5ce6
#
_cell.length_a   1.000
_cell.length_b   1.000
_cell.length_c   1.000
_cell.angle_alpha   90.00
_cell.angle_beta   90.00
_cell.angle_gamma   90.00
#
_symmetry.space_group_name_H-M   'P 1'
#
loop_
_entity.id
_entity.type
_entity.pdbx_description
1 polymer ?
#
loop_
_entity_poly.entity_id
_entity_poly.type
_entity_poly.pdbx_seq_one_letter_code
_entity_poly.pdbx_strand_id
1 'polypeptide(L)'
;SSWSDEINTTSNTTIKPKTTQETITVTKPKSKSVTSQKPISDDEKYFEKNTYWTTNFGPKHRGLVKVKQRDYYSSINNRRNLTVYNTWKYNALSVIRNDKYKLDDVTSVFKRIKRDKNYSRNQFADVIVSFTQDIPYALIDNAIDIYAPVEFIKKYKGDCDTKTIFLYIVLKKFGYDVVILNSWHYGHSILGINLPTSGNNYKYYNGKRYYAWETTYPGWLKGQIPPKVFNMNHWEISLY
;
A
#
# COMPACT_ATOMS: atom_id res chain seq x y z
N SER A 1 -36.48 -1.51 -24.43
CA SER A 1 -37.68 -0.89 -23.85
C SER A 1 -37.30 0.41 -23.16
N SER A 2 -37.75 1.45 -23.78
CA SER A 2 -37.74 2.87 -23.46
C SER A 2 -38.50 3.21 -22.19
N TRP A 3 -38.04 4.22 -21.49
CA TRP A 3 -38.90 5.09 -20.68
C TRP A 3 -38.53 6.53 -20.97
N SER A 4 -39.51 7.23 -21.54
CA SER A 4 -39.52 8.65 -21.91
C SER A 4 -40.25 9.47 -20.86
N ASP A 5 -39.76 10.70 -20.66
CA ASP A 5 -40.38 11.98 -20.34
C ASP A 5 -41.74 12.07 -19.62
N GLU A 6 -41.76 12.84 -18.52
CA GLU A 6 -42.89 13.76 -18.26
C GLU A 6 -42.40 15.08 -17.67
N ILE A 7 -42.64 16.12 -18.47
CA ILE A 7 -42.58 17.56 -18.14
C ILE A 7 -43.91 17.92 -17.46
N ASN A 8 -43.85 18.66 -16.36
CA ASN A 8 -45.05 19.43 -15.94
C ASN A 8 -44.68 20.85 -15.50
N THR A 9 -45.18 21.75 -16.27
CA THR A 9 -45.23 23.22 -16.12
C THR A 9 -46.41 23.65 -15.25
N THR A 10 -46.25 24.80 -14.63
CA THR A 10 -47.17 25.89 -14.19
C THR A 10 -46.88 26.28 -12.75
N SER A 11 -46.92 27.54 -12.31
CA SER A 11 -47.42 28.81 -12.85
C SER A 11 -46.88 29.97 -11.98
N ASN A 12 -46.75 31.13 -12.63
CA ASN A 12 -46.40 32.43 -12.05
C ASN A 12 -47.40 32.93 -11.01
N THR A 13 -46.88 33.52 -9.91
CA THR A 13 -47.63 34.51 -9.14
C THR A 13 -46.68 35.64 -8.73
N THR A 14 -46.91 36.81 -9.33
CA THR A 14 -46.21 38.07 -9.09
C THR A 14 -46.82 38.76 -7.86
N ILE A 15 -46.01 39.04 -6.84
CA ILE A 15 -46.37 39.94 -5.74
C ILE A 15 -45.31 41.07 -5.66
N LYS A 16 -45.71 42.31 -5.86
CA LYS A 16 -44.91 43.52 -5.75
C LYS A 16 -44.63 43.85 -4.26
N PRO A 17 -43.42 44.30 -3.92
CA PRO A 17 -43.09 44.67 -2.57
C PRO A 17 -43.48 46.11 -2.23
N LYS A 18 -43.88 46.29 -0.93
CA LYS A 18 -44.14 47.56 -0.29
C LYS A 18 -42.81 48.08 0.28
N THR A 19 -42.42 49.28 -0.14
CA THR A 19 -41.23 50.01 0.32
C THR A 19 -41.42 50.52 1.73
N THR A 20 -40.54 50.13 2.64
CA THR A 20 -40.32 50.85 3.90
C THR A 20 -38.80 51.11 4.03
N GLN A 21 -38.42 52.39 3.99
CA GLN A 21 -37.05 52.82 4.19
C GLN A 21 -36.76 52.82 5.69
N GLU A 22 -35.87 51.93 6.13
CA GLU A 22 -35.16 52.04 7.39
C GLU A 22 -33.69 52.36 7.14
N THR A 23 -33.23 53.48 7.72
CA THR A 23 -31.85 53.97 7.65
C THR A 23 -30.98 53.08 8.52
N ILE A 24 -30.20 52.18 7.96
CA ILE A 24 -29.24 51.35 8.67
C ILE A 24 -27.86 52.03 8.58
N THR A 25 -27.33 52.45 9.70
CA THR A 25 -25.96 52.92 9.83
C THR A 25 -24.99 51.76 9.62
N VAL A 26 -24.27 51.75 8.51
CA VAL A 26 -23.29 50.72 8.19
C VAL A 26 -21.99 51.00 8.94
N THR A 27 -21.76 50.31 10.03
CA THR A 27 -20.42 50.19 10.63
C THR A 27 -19.57 49.23 9.78
N LYS A 28 -18.50 49.75 9.18
CA LYS A 28 -17.52 49.03 8.36
C LYS A 28 -16.92 47.88 9.16
N PRO A 29 -17.02 46.60 8.73
CA PRO A 29 -16.34 45.52 9.42
C PRO A 29 -14.84 45.66 9.19
N LYS A 30 -14.05 45.56 10.27
CA LYS A 30 -12.60 45.44 10.24
C LYS A 30 -12.24 44.20 9.38
N SER A 31 -11.52 44.44 8.30
CA SER A 31 -10.96 43.39 7.47
C SER A 31 -10.05 42.51 8.35
N LYS A 32 -10.48 41.27 8.61
CA LYS A 32 -9.57 40.23 9.10
C LYS A 32 -8.58 39.97 7.97
N SER A 33 -7.30 40.20 8.26
CA SER A 33 -6.22 39.83 7.36
C SER A 33 -6.39 38.35 6.95
N VAL A 34 -6.69 38.11 5.69
CA VAL A 34 -6.59 36.81 5.12
C VAL A 34 -5.12 36.43 5.15
N THR A 35 -4.75 35.59 6.10
CA THR A 35 -3.41 34.99 6.15
C THR A 35 -3.25 34.27 4.81
N SER A 36 -2.43 34.82 3.91
CA SER A 36 -2.10 34.19 2.65
C SER A 36 -1.46 32.83 2.97
N GLN A 37 -2.20 31.76 2.77
CA GLN A 37 -1.64 30.42 2.83
C GLN A 37 -0.53 30.39 1.78
N LYS A 38 0.70 30.18 2.26
CA LYS A 38 1.88 29.94 1.40
C LYS A 38 1.52 28.83 0.42
N PRO A 39 1.76 28.97 -0.89
CA PRO A 39 1.49 27.91 -1.85
C PRO A 39 2.12 26.62 -1.36
N ILE A 40 1.34 25.54 -1.22
CA ILE A 40 1.83 24.22 -0.84
C ILE A 40 2.88 23.86 -1.90
N SER A 41 4.15 23.67 -1.48
CA SER A 41 5.22 23.27 -2.40
C SER A 41 4.84 21.92 -3.02
N ASP A 42 5.28 21.63 -4.25
CA ASP A 42 5.00 20.34 -4.91
C ASP A 42 5.53 19.16 -4.10
N ASP A 43 6.48 19.39 -3.21
CA ASP A 43 7.01 18.43 -2.24
C ASP A 43 5.98 17.96 -1.21
N GLU A 44 4.93 18.74 -0.94
CA GLU A 44 3.89 18.46 0.06
C GLU A 44 2.62 17.84 -0.54
N LYS A 45 2.58 17.60 -1.86
CA LYS A 45 1.44 16.92 -2.49
C LYS A 45 1.52 15.42 -2.28
N TYR A 46 0.36 14.82 -1.92
CA TYR A 46 0.25 13.38 -1.65
C TYR A 46 -0.83 12.73 -2.50
N PHE A 47 -0.62 11.46 -2.83
CA PHE A 47 -1.68 10.51 -3.09
C PHE A 47 -2.05 9.85 -1.77
N GLU A 48 -3.33 9.82 -1.44
CA GLU A 48 -3.84 9.31 -0.17
C GLU A 48 -4.90 8.24 -0.40
N LYS A 49 -4.93 7.23 0.46
CA LYS A 49 -5.95 6.19 0.44
C LYS A 49 -6.30 5.73 1.84
N ASN A 50 -7.57 5.78 2.19
CA ASN A 50 -8.10 5.10 3.36
C ASN A 50 -8.08 3.59 3.13
N THR A 51 -7.55 2.84 4.08
CA THR A 51 -7.38 1.40 4.02
C THR A 51 -8.02 0.74 5.23
N TYR A 52 -8.59 -0.45 5.01
CA TYR A 52 -9.21 -1.28 6.03
C TYR A 52 -8.78 -2.71 5.76
N TRP A 53 -8.31 -3.43 6.78
CA TRP A 53 -7.93 -4.83 6.64
C TRP A 53 -8.15 -5.59 7.93
N THR A 54 -8.22 -6.92 7.82
CA THR A 54 -8.34 -7.82 8.96
C THR A 54 -7.07 -8.63 9.07
N THR A 55 -6.48 -8.70 10.27
CA THR A 55 -5.32 -9.55 10.54
C THR A 55 -5.71 -11.02 10.51
N ASN A 56 -4.76 -11.91 10.21
CA ASN A 56 -5.02 -13.35 10.22
C ASN A 56 -5.34 -13.90 11.64
N PHE A 57 -5.04 -13.14 12.71
CA PHE A 57 -5.41 -13.49 14.08
C PHE A 57 -6.69 -12.78 14.59
N GLY A 58 -7.40 -12.03 13.72
CA GLY A 58 -8.74 -11.51 13.94
C GLY A 58 -8.95 -10.00 14.04
N PRO A 59 -8.08 -9.19 14.70
CA PRO A 59 -8.29 -7.75 14.81
C PRO A 59 -8.37 -7.03 13.47
N LYS A 60 -9.31 -6.07 13.40
CA LYS A 60 -9.46 -5.16 12.24
C LYS A 60 -8.67 -3.88 12.45
N HIS A 61 -8.07 -3.39 11.38
CA HIS A 61 -7.32 -2.14 11.36
C HIS A 61 -7.82 -1.20 10.28
N ARG A 62 -7.54 0.07 10.50
CA ARG A 62 -7.74 1.13 9.51
C ARG A 62 -6.55 2.07 9.50
N GLY A 63 -6.26 2.64 8.34
CA GLY A 63 -5.20 3.62 8.21
C GLY A 63 -5.35 4.47 6.96
N LEU A 64 -4.78 5.67 7.00
CA LEU A 64 -4.60 6.50 5.84
C LEU A 64 -3.17 6.30 5.34
N VAL A 65 -2.99 5.57 4.24
CA VAL A 65 -1.69 5.44 3.59
C VAL A 65 -1.48 6.60 2.63
N LYS A 66 -0.25 7.12 2.62
CA LYS A 66 0.12 8.28 1.82
C LYS A 66 1.42 8.01 1.08
N VAL A 67 1.52 8.52 -0.15
CA VAL A 67 2.79 8.58 -0.89
C VAL A 67 2.93 9.97 -1.49
N LYS A 68 4.12 10.56 -1.39
CA LYS A 68 4.41 11.85 -2.02
C LYS A 68 4.35 11.72 -3.53
N GLN A 69 3.73 12.68 -4.21
CA GLN A 69 3.62 12.64 -5.67
C GLN A 69 5.00 12.60 -6.35
N ARG A 70 5.96 13.39 -5.85
CA ARG A 70 7.34 13.36 -6.38
C ARG A 70 7.98 11.97 -6.26
N ASP A 71 7.74 11.26 -5.14
CA ASP A 71 8.31 9.93 -4.89
C ASP A 71 7.68 8.89 -5.83
N TYR A 72 6.37 9.01 -6.08
CA TYR A 72 5.66 8.18 -7.05
C TYR A 72 6.22 8.33 -8.46
N TYR A 73 6.37 9.57 -8.96
CA TYR A 73 6.92 9.79 -10.29
C TYR A 73 8.39 9.39 -10.40
N SER A 74 9.19 9.63 -9.37
CA SER A 74 10.58 9.17 -9.30
C SER A 74 10.67 7.63 -9.34
N SER A 75 9.78 6.93 -8.65
CA SER A 75 9.73 5.45 -8.65
C SER A 75 9.37 4.89 -10.02
N ILE A 76 8.38 5.48 -10.70
CA ILE A 76 8.02 5.09 -12.07
C ILE A 76 9.18 5.33 -13.04
N ASN A 77 9.85 6.47 -12.96
CA ASN A 77 10.97 6.79 -13.83
C ASN A 77 12.13 5.80 -13.63
N ASN A 78 12.46 5.46 -12.38
CA ASN A 78 13.48 4.43 -12.11
C ASN A 78 13.07 3.08 -12.72
N ARG A 79 11.83 2.64 -12.49
CA ARG A 79 11.34 1.37 -13.01
C ARG A 79 11.33 1.30 -14.54
N ARG A 80 10.96 2.38 -15.22
CA ARG A 80 10.94 2.46 -16.70
C ARG A 80 12.29 2.28 -17.35
N ASN A 81 13.37 2.53 -16.62
CA ASN A 81 14.74 2.31 -17.10
C ASN A 81 15.21 0.85 -16.93
N LEU A 82 14.39 -0.02 -16.34
CA LEU A 82 14.66 -1.43 -16.15
C LEU A 82 14.08 -2.23 -17.31
N THR A 83 14.72 -3.34 -17.66
CA THR A 83 14.35 -4.16 -18.82
C THR A 83 14.27 -5.63 -18.48
N VAL A 84 13.61 -6.42 -19.35
CA VAL A 84 13.55 -7.88 -19.27
C VAL A 84 14.90 -8.56 -19.46
N TYR A 85 15.88 -7.85 -20.03
CA TYR A 85 17.26 -8.38 -20.19
C TYR A 85 18.03 -8.43 -18.87
N ASN A 86 17.57 -7.70 -17.85
CA ASN A 86 18.11 -7.79 -16.51
C ASN A 86 17.55 -9.04 -15.80
N THR A 87 18.35 -9.60 -14.88
CA THR A 87 17.83 -10.66 -14.00
C THR A 87 16.74 -10.10 -13.09
N TRP A 88 15.79 -10.97 -12.68
CA TRP A 88 14.78 -10.61 -11.68
C TRP A 88 15.43 -9.96 -10.45
N LYS A 89 16.50 -10.56 -9.93
CA LYS A 89 17.25 -10.03 -8.75
C LYS A 89 17.76 -8.62 -8.98
N TYR A 90 18.29 -8.31 -10.15
CA TYR A 90 18.78 -6.98 -10.47
C TYR A 90 17.63 -5.96 -10.46
N ASN A 91 16.52 -6.28 -11.13
CA ASN A 91 15.35 -5.42 -11.19
C ASN A 91 14.75 -5.20 -9.78
N ALA A 92 14.59 -6.26 -8.99
CA ALA A 92 14.11 -6.19 -7.62
C ALA A 92 15.01 -5.31 -6.74
N LEU A 93 16.33 -5.50 -6.79
CA LEU A 93 17.28 -4.68 -6.04
C LEU A 93 17.23 -3.21 -6.46
N SER A 94 17.03 -2.93 -7.75
CA SER A 94 16.94 -1.55 -8.25
C SER A 94 15.72 -0.83 -7.68
N VAL A 95 14.53 -1.43 -7.74
CA VAL A 95 13.31 -0.83 -7.15
C VAL A 95 13.40 -0.71 -5.63
N ILE A 96 14.01 -1.69 -4.95
CA ILE A 96 14.25 -1.65 -3.50
C ILE A 96 15.14 -0.47 -3.11
N ARG A 97 16.30 -0.32 -3.77
CA ARG A 97 17.25 0.76 -3.48
C ARG A 97 16.64 2.13 -3.71
N ASN A 98 15.84 2.27 -4.77
CA ASN A 98 15.17 3.52 -5.11
C ASN A 98 14.08 3.89 -4.10
N ASP A 99 13.32 2.92 -3.57
CA ASP A 99 12.09 3.18 -2.82
C ASP A 99 12.18 2.98 -1.30
N LYS A 100 13.19 2.28 -0.79
CA LYS A 100 13.28 1.92 0.64
C LYS A 100 13.15 3.10 1.62
N TYR A 101 13.53 4.29 1.21
CA TYR A 101 13.43 5.52 2.01
C TYR A 101 12.18 6.35 1.72
N LYS A 102 11.42 6.00 0.66
CA LYS A 102 10.21 6.72 0.24
C LYS A 102 8.92 6.18 0.89
N LEU A 103 9.02 5.13 1.70
CA LEU A 103 7.87 4.47 2.35
C LEU A 103 7.63 4.96 3.79
N ASP A 104 8.22 6.08 4.23
CA ASP A 104 8.10 6.55 5.61
C ASP A 104 6.66 6.92 5.97
N ASP A 105 5.95 7.59 5.07
CA ASP A 105 4.55 7.97 5.27
C ASP A 105 3.64 6.74 5.31
N VAL A 106 3.91 5.72 4.47
CA VAL A 106 3.19 4.43 4.49
C VAL A 106 3.45 3.71 5.81
N THR A 107 4.71 3.61 6.23
CA THR A 107 5.06 2.91 7.48
C THR A 107 4.59 3.64 8.73
N SER A 108 4.23 4.93 8.64
CA SER A 108 3.67 5.69 9.76
C SER A 108 2.38 5.06 10.31
N VAL A 109 1.57 4.44 9.44
CA VAL A 109 0.37 3.70 9.83
C VAL A 109 0.73 2.53 10.75
N PHE A 110 1.72 1.74 10.38
CA PHE A 110 2.19 0.60 11.18
C PHE A 110 2.88 1.05 12.47
N LYS A 111 3.68 2.14 12.43
CA LYS A 111 4.29 2.74 13.63
C LYS A 111 3.22 3.13 14.66
N ARG A 112 2.12 3.75 14.20
CA ARG A 112 0.99 4.10 15.06
C ARG A 112 0.36 2.85 15.68
N ILE A 113 0.03 1.83 14.87
CA ILE A 113 -0.55 0.59 15.37
C ILE A 113 0.39 -0.09 16.39
N LYS A 114 1.69 -0.13 16.10
CA LYS A 114 2.69 -0.69 17.03
C LYS A 114 2.73 0.03 18.38
N ARG A 115 2.60 1.36 18.36
CA ARG A 115 2.56 2.18 19.58
C ARG A 115 1.26 1.99 20.37
N ASP A 116 0.12 1.95 19.65
CA ASP A 116 -1.21 1.99 20.25
C ASP A 116 -1.71 0.60 20.68
N LYS A 117 -1.05 -0.47 20.22
CA LYS A 117 -1.41 -1.87 20.49
C LYS A 117 -0.21 -2.62 21.05
N ASN A 118 -0.46 -3.36 22.13
CA ASN A 118 0.57 -4.21 22.74
C ASN A 118 0.66 -5.58 22.02
N TYR A 119 0.94 -5.55 20.70
CA TYR A 119 1.10 -6.77 19.93
C TYR A 119 2.47 -7.39 20.14
N SER A 120 2.50 -8.71 20.25
CA SER A 120 3.74 -9.48 20.17
C SER A 120 4.44 -9.25 18.83
N ARG A 121 5.71 -9.60 18.75
CA ARG A 121 6.49 -9.51 17.50
C ARG A 121 5.83 -10.31 16.35
N ASN A 122 5.27 -11.49 16.65
CA ASN A 122 4.53 -12.29 15.68
C ASN A 122 3.25 -11.61 15.20
N GLN A 123 2.45 -11.10 16.12
CA GLN A 123 1.20 -10.41 15.79
C GLN A 123 1.46 -9.14 14.98
N PHE A 124 2.50 -8.37 15.32
CA PHE A 124 2.81 -7.17 14.57
C PHE A 124 3.33 -7.46 13.15
N ALA A 125 4.09 -8.53 12.95
CA ALA A 125 4.42 -8.99 11.59
C ALA A 125 3.16 -9.34 10.79
N ASP A 126 2.19 -10.01 11.41
CA ASP A 126 0.91 -10.35 10.80
C ASP A 126 0.10 -9.11 10.42
N VAL A 127 0.10 -8.05 11.23
CA VAL A 127 -0.54 -6.76 10.88
C VAL A 127 -0.04 -6.23 9.54
N ILE A 128 1.28 -6.30 9.30
CA ILE A 128 1.91 -5.79 8.08
C ILE A 128 1.64 -6.74 6.90
N VAL A 129 1.77 -8.04 7.11
CA VAL A 129 1.55 -9.04 6.05
C VAL A 129 0.10 -9.07 5.61
N SER A 130 -0.85 -9.11 6.54
CA SER A 130 -2.28 -9.12 6.23
C SER A 130 -2.75 -7.84 5.55
N PHE A 131 -2.19 -6.66 5.87
CA PHE A 131 -2.40 -5.44 5.08
C PHE A 131 -2.04 -5.66 3.60
N THR A 132 -0.90 -6.30 3.33
CA THR A 132 -0.45 -6.54 1.96
C THR A 132 -1.25 -7.64 1.28
N GLN A 133 -1.62 -8.69 2.01
CA GLN A 133 -2.49 -9.76 1.50
C GLN A 133 -3.86 -9.22 1.09
N ASP A 134 -4.41 -8.23 1.81
CA ASP A 134 -5.71 -7.62 1.54
C ASP A 134 -5.72 -6.73 0.27
N ILE A 135 -4.58 -6.20 -0.15
CA ILE A 135 -4.48 -5.46 -1.41
C ILE A 135 -4.78 -6.40 -2.59
N PRO A 136 -5.68 -6.04 -3.53
CA PRO A 136 -6.06 -6.90 -4.64
C PRO A 136 -4.88 -7.42 -5.45
N TYR A 137 -4.92 -8.71 -5.80
CA TYR A 137 -3.98 -9.29 -6.75
C TYR A 137 -4.29 -8.79 -8.17
N ALA A 138 -3.26 -8.46 -8.93
CA ALA A 138 -3.37 -8.13 -10.33
C ALA A 138 -2.04 -8.41 -11.04
N LEU A 139 -2.11 -8.99 -12.22
CA LEU A 139 -0.96 -9.11 -13.10
C LEU A 139 -0.46 -7.72 -13.50
N ILE A 140 0.85 -7.60 -13.64
CA ILE A 140 1.52 -6.34 -13.94
C ILE A 140 1.82 -6.28 -15.43
N ASP A 141 1.26 -5.28 -16.09
CA ASP A 141 1.54 -5.01 -17.50
C ASP A 141 2.66 -3.95 -17.62
N ASN A 142 3.90 -4.40 -17.47
CA ASN A 142 5.08 -3.58 -17.76
C ASN A 142 6.29 -4.47 -18.08
N ALA A 143 7.36 -3.85 -18.57
CA ALA A 143 8.54 -4.54 -19.09
C ALA A 143 9.26 -5.47 -18.10
N ILE A 144 9.10 -5.31 -16.80
CA ILE A 144 9.80 -6.10 -15.78
C ILE A 144 8.85 -6.89 -14.87
N ASP A 145 7.55 -6.82 -15.13
CA ASP A 145 6.50 -7.49 -14.35
C ASP A 145 6.55 -7.19 -12.84
N ILE A 146 6.95 -5.98 -12.46
CA ILE A 146 7.05 -5.51 -11.07
C ILE A 146 6.58 -4.05 -10.99
N TYR A 147 5.72 -3.71 -10.02
CA TYR A 147 5.57 -2.32 -9.59
C TYR A 147 6.64 -1.95 -8.57
N ALA A 148 7.18 -0.75 -8.67
CA ALA A 148 7.98 -0.20 -7.60
C ALA A 148 7.12 -0.05 -6.32
N PRO A 149 7.70 -0.21 -5.11
CA PRO A 149 6.93 -0.20 -3.85
C PRO A 149 6.02 1.01 -3.64
N VAL A 150 6.48 2.22 -3.99
CA VAL A 150 5.65 3.43 -3.93
C VAL A 150 4.52 3.39 -4.97
N GLU A 151 4.82 2.88 -6.18
CA GLU A 151 3.83 2.69 -7.24
C GLU A 151 2.74 1.68 -6.82
N PHE A 152 3.13 0.57 -6.18
CA PHE A 152 2.22 -0.43 -5.62
C PHE A 152 1.20 0.18 -4.66
N ILE A 153 1.66 0.98 -3.71
CA ILE A 153 0.76 1.63 -2.73
C ILE A 153 -0.21 2.60 -3.41
N LYS A 154 0.27 3.41 -4.35
CA LYS A 154 -0.61 4.34 -5.09
C LYS A 154 -1.63 3.60 -5.96
N LYS A 155 -1.21 2.57 -6.69
CA LYS A 155 -2.11 1.77 -7.54
C LYS A 155 -3.04 0.86 -6.74
N TYR A 156 -2.63 0.48 -5.55
CA TYR A 156 -3.34 -0.39 -4.61
C TYR A 156 -3.76 -1.73 -5.25
N LYS A 157 -2.85 -2.30 -6.01
CA LYS A 157 -2.94 -3.63 -6.62
C LYS A 157 -1.54 -4.11 -7.01
N GLY A 158 -1.29 -5.41 -7.00
CA GLY A 158 0.01 -5.97 -7.38
C GLY A 158 0.01 -7.49 -7.45
N ASP A 159 1.03 -8.04 -8.06
CA ASP A 159 1.30 -9.47 -8.16
C ASP A 159 2.14 -9.99 -6.98
N CYS A 160 2.60 -11.23 -7.07
CA CYS A 160 3.41 -11.87 -6.04
C CYS A 160 4.77 -11.16 -5.84
N ASP A 161 5.45 -10.79 -6.92
CA ASP A 161 6.75 -10.12 -6.85
C ASP A 161 6.64 -8.76 -6.19
N THR A 162 5.70 -7.95 -6.65
CA THR A 162 5.42 -6.60 -6.14
C THR A 162 5.09 -6.62 -4.65
N LYS A 163 4.17 -7.50 -4.23
CA LYS A 163 3.75 -7.64 -2.83
C LYS A 163 4.89 -8.10 -1.93
N THR A 164 5.65 -9.08 -2.40
CA THR A 164 6.78 -9.64 -1.62
C THR A 164 7.92 -8.63 -1.47
N ILE A 165 8.25 -7.86 -2.52
CA ILE A 165 9.26 -6.79 -2.46
C ILE A 165 8.83 -5.70 -1.47
N PHE A 166 7.57 -5.26 -1.52
CA PHE A 166 7.06 -4.29 -0.56
C PHE A 166 7.19 -4.78 0.89
N LEU A 167 6.76 -6.01 1.17
CA LEU A 167 6.87 -6.64 2.50
C LEU A 167 8.31 -6.77 2.97
N TYR A 168 9.23 -7.17 2.09
CA TYR A 168 10.64 -7.26 2.39
C TYR A 168 11.20 -5.92 2.91
N ILE A 169 10.88 -4.80 2.25
CA ILE A 169 11.33 -3.48 2.67
C ILE A 169 10.69 -3.10 4.01
N VAL A 170 9.37 -3.20 4.12
CA VAL A 170 8.64 -2.73 5.29
C VAL A 170 9.02 -3.52 6.54
N LEU A 171 9.09 -4.85 6.44
CA LEU A 171 9.46 -5.68 7.58
C LEU A 171 10.91 -5.46 8.01
N LYS A 172 11.86 -5.31 7.07
CA LYS A 172 13.25 -4.92 7.41
C LYS A 172 13.30 -3.57 8.14
N LYS A 173 12.48 -2.59 7.74
CA LYS A 173 12.38 -1.30 8.46
C LYS A 173 11.94 -1.46 9.92
N PHE A 174 11.15 -2.47 10.23
CA PHE A 174 10.74 -2.80 11.60
C PHE A 174 11.67 -3.81 12.31
N GLY A 175 12.83 -4.11 11.73
CA GLY A 175 13.85 -4.94 12.32
C GLY A 175 13.55 -6.44 12.25
N TYR A 176 12.73 -6.89 11.29
CA TYR A 176 12.54 -8.31 11.02
C TYR A 176 13.64 -8.84 10.12
N ASP A 177 14.04 -10.07 10.38
CA ASP A 177 14.95 -10.82 9.54
C ASP A 177 14.13 -11.58 8.49
N VAL A 178 14.16 -11.06 7.27
CA VAL A 178 13.33 -11.54 6.15
C VAL A 178 14.16 -11.74 4.90
N VAL A 179 13.70 -12.68 4.08
CA VAL A 179 14.23 -13.01 2.76
C VAL A 179 13.11 -13.03 1.74
N ILE A 180 13.47 -12.96 0.45
CA ILE A 180 12.54 -13.26 -0.64
C ILE A 180 12.82 -14.67 -1.14
N LEU A 181 11.78 -15.49 -1.20
CA LEU A 181 11.78 -16.82 -1.78
C LEU A 181 11.15 -16.76 -3.18
N ASN A 182 11.89 -17.19 -4.19
CA ASN A 182 11.40 -17.31 -5.54
C ASN A 182 11.36 -18.78 -5.97
N SER A 183 10.39 -19.11 -6.79
CA SER A 183 10.31 -20.40 -7.47
C SER A 183 10.08 -20.19 -8.95
N TRP A 184 11.10 -20.48 -9.75
CA TRP A 184 10.97 -20.52 -11.22
C TRP A 184 10.02 -21.63 -11.67
N HIS A 185 10.00 -22.75 -10.93
CA HIS A 185 9.11 -23.88 -11.21
C HIS A 185 7.63 -23.49 -11.09
N TYR A 186 7.30 -22.68 -10.08
CA TYR A 186 5.91 -22.24 -9.83
C TYR A 186 5.59 -20.87 -10.43
N GLY A 187 6.59 -20.16 -10.96
CA GLY A 187 6.41 -18.77 -11.40
C GLY A 187 5.89 -17.87 -10.27
N HIS A 188 6.48 -17.98 -9.08
CA HIS A 188 5.91 -17.36 -7.90
C HIS A 188 6.97 -16.86 -6.91
N SER A 189 6.61 -15.79 -6.17
CA SER A 189 7.42 -15.18 -5.12
C SER A 189 6.63 -15.09 -3.82
N ILE A 190 7.27 -15.43 -2.71
CA ILE A 190 6.71 -15.33 -1.35
C ILE A 190 7.74 -14.78 -0.37
N LEU A 191 7.26 -14.36 0.78
CA LEU A 191 8.12 -13.91 1.88
C LEU A 191 8.68 -15.11 2.65
N GLY A 192 9.96 -15.04 3.04
CA GLY A 192 10.54 -15.87 4.08
C GLY A 192 10.85 -15.01 5.32
N ILE A 193 10.47 -15.48 6.50
CA ILE A 193 10.70 -14.74 7.75
C ILE A 193 11.28 -15.61 8.86
N ASN A 194 12.30 -15.11 9.54
CA ASN A 194 12.88 -15.77 10.71
C ASN A 194 12.10 -15.38 11.98
N LEU A 195 10.95 -16.00 12.16
CA LEU A 195 10.12 -15.89 13.36
C LEU A 195 9.53 -17.25 13.73
N PRO A 196 9.45 -17.62 15.03
CA PRO A 196 8.86 -18.88 15.46
C PRO A 196 7.43 -19.07 14.95
N THR A 197 7.12 -20.29 14.50
CA THR A 197 5.78 -20.72 14.09
C THR A 197 5.63 -22.22 14.22
N SER A 198 4.38 -22.70 14.24
CA SER A 198 4.04 -24.12 14.13
C SER A 198 4.01 -24.63 12.69
N GLY A 199 4.15 -23.75 11.69
CA GLY A 199 4.17 -24.14 10.28
C GLY A 199 5.47 -24.87 9.89
N ASN A 200 5.40 -25.71 8.84
CA ASN A 200 6.51 -26.59 8.43
C ASN A 200 7.21 -26.15 7.14
N ASN A 201 6.65 -25.20 6.39
CA ASN A 201 7.27 -24.74 5.14
C ASN A 201 8.32 -23.67 5.42
N TYR A 202 9.59 -24.02 5.26
CA TYR A 202 10.70 -23.09 5.46
C TYR A 202 11.90 -23.41 4.56
N LYS A 203 12.78 -22.43 4.39
CA LYS A 203 14.13 -22.61 3.86
C LYS A 203 15.15 -22.38 4.96
N TYR A 204 16.22 -23.14 4.92
CA TYR A 204 17.35 -22.97 5.83
C TYR A 204 18.45 -22.13 5.16
N TYR A 205 18.92 -21.09 5.84
CA TYR A 205 19.98 -20.24 5.33
C TYR A 205 20.78 -19.60 6.48
N ASN A 206 22.11 -19.69 6.41
CA ASN A 206 23.02 -19.15 7.43
C ASN A 206 22.63 -19.51 8.87
N GLY A 207 22.32 -20.80 9.12
CA GLY A 207 21.97 -21.30 10.44
C GLY A 207 20.57 -20.93 10.92
N LYS A 208 19.72 -20.32 10.08
CA LYS A 208 18.38 -19.84 10.44
C LYS A 208 17.30 -20.48 9.56
N ARG A 209 16.09 -20.65 10.14
CA ARG A 209 14.89 -21.04 9.39
C ARG A 209 14.12 -19.80 8.98
N TYR A 210 13.84 -19.67 7.69
CA TYR A 210 12.97 -18.66 7.13
C TYR A 210 11.66 -19.31 6.71
N TYR A 211 10.64 -19.14 7.54
CA TYR A 211 9.32 -19.70 7.29
C TYR A 211 8.63 -18.97 6.15
N ALA A 212 8.15 -19.72 5.17
CA ALA A 212 7.45 -19.21 4.02
C ALA A 212 6.12 -18.57 4.43
N TRP A 213 5.79 -17.44 3.82
CA TRP A 213 4.54 -16.74 4.05
C TRP A 213 3.96 -16.28 2.72
N GLU A 214 2.80 -16.82 2.36
CA GLU A 214 2.08 -16.43 1.15
C GLU A 214 1.61 -14.96 1.28
N THR A 215 1.80 -14.17 0.23
CA THR A 215 1.60 -12.72 0.26
C THR A 215 0.42 -12.24 -0.59
N THR A 216 -0.12 -13.10 -1.46
CA THR A 216 -1.06 -12.68 -2.52
C THR A 216 -2.51 -12.61 -2.08
N TYR A 217 -2.93 -13.44 -1.12
CA TYR A 217 -4.31 -13.50 -0.65
C TYR A 217 -4.40 -13.53 0.87
N PRO A 218 -5.50 -12.99 1.47
CA PRO A 218 -5.75 -13.07 2.91
C PRO A 218 -5.90 -14.51 3.42
N GLY A 219 -5.61 -14.71 4.70
CA GLY A 219 -5.86 -15.97 5.41
C GLY A 219 -4.65 -16.91 5.48
N TRP A 220 -3.58 -16.66 4.75
CA TRP A 220 -2.36 -17.47 4.85
C TRP A 220 -1.53 -17.09 6.05
N LEU A 221 -1.25 -18.06 6.90
CA LEU A 221 -0.39 -17.90 8.08
C LEU A 221 1.07 -18.21 7.74
N LYS A 222 1.95 -17.71 8.58
CA LYS A 222 3.38 -17.99 8.51
C LYS A 222 3.66 -19.50 8.59
N GLY A 223 4.49 -20.01 7.69
CA GLY A 223 4.79 -21.44 7.56
C GLY A 223 3.72 -22.23 6.79
N GLN A 224 2.71 -21.54 6.25
CA GLN A 224 1.68 -22.13 5.38
C GLN A 224 1.80 -21.56 3.98
N ILE A 225 1.68 -22.41 2.98
CA ILE A 225 1.63 -22.07 1.55
C ILE A 225 0.60 -22.94 0.83
N PRO A 226 0.07 -22.48 -0.31
CA PRO A 226 -0.93 -23.24 -1.05
C PRO A 226 -0.43 -24.64 -1.47
N PRO A 227 -1.31 -25.66 -1.47
CA PRO A 227 -0.92 -27.04 -1.84
C PRO A 227 -0.26 -27.18 -3.20
N LYS A 228 -0.61 -26.31 -4.15
CA LYS A 228 -0.03 -26.34 -5.51
C LYS A 228 1.44 -25.93 -5.57
N VAL A 229 1.96 -25.26 -4.53
CA VAL A 229 3.32 -24.72 -4.48
C VAL A 229 4.11 -25.21 -3.25
N PHE A 230 3.63 -26.26 -2.58
CA PHE A 230 4.11 -26.67 -1.26
C PHE A 230 5.52 -27.29 -1.23
N ASN A 231 6.03 -27.78 -2.37
CA ASN A 231 7.34 -28.43 -2.37
C ASN A 231 8.46 -27.41 -2.25
N MET A 232 8.99 -27.30 -1.03
CA MET A 232 10.05 -26.35 -0.70
C MET A 232 11.36 -26.56 -1.47
N ASN A 233 11.58 -27.71 -2.12
CA ASN A 233 12.76 -27.94 -2.96
C ASN A 233 12.77 -27.07 -4.24
N HIS A 234 11.62 -26.60 -4.67
CA HIS A 234 11.49 -25.69 -5.83
C HIS A 234 11.61 -24.20 -5.47
N TRP A 235 11.88 -23.90 -4.19
CA TRP A 235 12.05 -22.53 -3.74
C TRP A 235 13.50 -22.21 -3.44
N GLU A 236 13.92 -21.01 -3.81
CA GLU A 236 15.28 -20.50 -3.60
C GLU A 236 15.23 -19.14 -2.88
N ILE A 237 16.25 -18.88 -2.04
CA ILE A 237 16.43 -17.55 -1.45
C ILE A 237 17.10 -16.64 -2.48
N SER A 238 16.35 -15.69 -3.00
CA SER A 238 16.83 -14.76 -4.04
C SER A 238 17.39 -13.47 -3.45
N LEU A 239 16.80 -12.99 -2.33
CA LEU A 239 17.28 -11.81 -1.59
C LEU A 239 17.27 -12.09 -0.08
N TYR A 240 18.29 -11.57 0.64
CA TYR A 240 18.48 -11.69 2.09
C TYR A 240 19.04 -10.38 2.69
#